data_3266b86dcbc98ffed256edcf471a4d1f
#
_entry.id   3266b86dcbc98ffed256edcf471a4d1f
#
_cell.length_a   1.000
_cell.length_b   1.000
_cell.length_c   1.000
_cell.angle_alpha   90.00
_cell.angle_beta   90.00
_cell.angle_gamma   90.00
#
_symmetry.space_group_name_H-M   'P 1'
#
loop_
_entity.id
_entity.type
_entity.pdbx_description
1 polymer ?
#
loop_
_entity_poly.entity_id
_entity_poly.type
_entity_poly.pdbx_seq_one_letter_code
_entity_poly.pdbx_strand_id
1 'polypeptide(L)'
;HLGHGKTARGRREYGFLGEQNGWTYLVHDAHTLRELTGERFSGLPHFLMGHSMGSFVVRTYLIDYPGTVDGCILSGTGQEPPFLVAFGRGLSGLLLRIKGGNHVSGLVTALSLGAYNRQFRPTRTSADWISRDQAVVDAYVRDPMCRFVPTVGMFHDMMEGLQFISDPRNLRRMDPYT
;
A
#
# COMPACT_ATOMS: atom_id res chain seq x y z
N HIS A 1 -3.21 -3.09 -9.85
CA HIS A 1 -3.60 -3.49 -8.49
C HIS A 1 -5.06 -3.15 -8.23
N LEU A 2 -5.75 -3.98 -7.46
CA LEU A 2 -7.11 -3.75 -7.00
C LEU A 2 -7.24 -2.36 -6.37
N GLY A 3 -8.38 -1.70 -6.59
CA GLY A 3 -8.64 -0.37 -6.05
C GLY A 3 -7.81 0.77 -6.64
N HIS A 4 -7.00 0.52 -7.67
CA HIS A 4 -6.09 1.52 -8.25
C HIS A 4 -6.22 1.60 -9.78
N GLY A 5 -6.15 2.82 -10.29
CA GLY A 5 -6.05 3.11 -11.72
C GLY A 5 -7.13 2.41 -12.54
N LYS A 6 -6.73 1.82 -13.68
CA LYS A 6 -7.63 1.14 -14.61
C LYS A 6 -8.14 -0.23 -14.13
N THR A 7 -7.61 -0.78 -13.03
CA THR A 7 -8.11 -2.03 -12.45
C THR A 7 -9.45 -1.82 -11.74
N ALA A 8 -9.68 -0.61 -11.20
CA ALA A 8 -10.97 -0.23 -10.66
C ALA A 8 -12.00 -0.01 -11.78
N ARG A 9 -13.18 -0.61 -11.67
CA ARG A 9 -14.28 -0.50 -12.65
C ARG A 9 -14.98 0.85 -12.59
N GLY A 10 -14.75 1.62 -11.51
CA GLY A 10 -15.33 2.93 -11.32
C GLY A 10 -14.89 3.57 -9.99
N ARG A 11 -15.33 4.81 -9.78
CA ARG A 11 -14.91 5.64 -8.63
C ARG A 11 -15.18 5.01 -7.26
N ARG A 12 -16.20 4.14 -7.15
CA ARG A 12 -16.56 3.47 -5.90
C ARG A 12 -15.57 2.38 -5.49
N GLU A 13 -14.74 1.93 -6.43
CA GLU A 13 -13.74 0.90 -6.17
C GLU A 13 -12.36 1.50 -5.86
N TYR A 14 -12.15 2.82 -6.05
CA TYR A 14 -10.87 3.44 -5.69
C TYR A 14 -10.61 3.37 -4.19
N GLY A 15 -9.42 2.89 -3.85
CA GLY A 15 -9.01 2.71 -2.47
C GLY A 15 -9.71 1.55 -1.74
N PHE A 16 -10.31 0.61 -2.49
CA PHE A 16 -10.91 -0.60 -1.96
C PHE A 16 -10.26 -1.84 -2.58
N LEU A 17 -9.68 -2.69 -1.76
CA LEU A 17 -8.92 -3.86 -2.21
C LEU A 17 -9.76 -5.14 -2.27
N GLY A 18 -11.03 -5.08 -1.90
CA GLY A 18 -11.96 -6.21 -1.81
C GLY A 18 -12.54 -6.38 -0.41
N GLU A 19 -13.50 -7.29 -0.28
CA GLU A 19 -14.18 -7.54 1.01
C GLU A 19 -13.30 -8.30 2.01
N GLN A 20 -12.37 -9.12 1.52
CA GLN A 20 -11.48 -9.96 2.31
C GLN A 20 -10.15 -10.15 1.59
N ASN A 21 -9.08 -10.36 2.36
CA ASN A 21 -7.75 -10.72 1.84
C ASN A 21 -7.15 -9.74 0.82
N GLY A 22 -7.53 -8.46 0.87
CA GLY A 22 -7.08 -7.46 -0.09
C GLY A 22 -5.57 -7.33 -0.16
N TRP A 23 -4.88 -7.41 0.99
CA TRP A 23 -3.42 -7.41 1.05
C TRP A 23 -2.80 -8.61 0.32
N THR A 24 -3.33 -9.80 0.57
CA THR A 24 -2.85 -11.04 -0.07
C THR A 24 -3.02 -10.98 -1.59
N TYR A 25 -4.13 -10.42 -2.08
CA TYR A 25 -4.32 -10.24 -3.52
C TYR A 25 -3.31 -9.28 -4.14
N LEU A 26 -2.95 -8.18 -3.47
CA LEU A 26 -1.90 -7.28 -3.99
C LEU A 26 -0.56 -7.99 -4.16
N VAL A 27 -0.20 -8.82 -3.19
CA VAL A 27 1.06 -9.59 -3.21
C VAL A 27 1.03 -10.68 -4.27
N HIS A 28 -0.09 -11.41 -4.38
CA HIS A 28 -0.29 -12.45 -5.38
C HIS A 28 -0.31 -11.88 -6.81
N ASP A 29 -0.96 -10.73 -7.03
CA ASP A 29 -0.94 -10.05 -8.33
C ASP A 29 0.48 -9.66 -8.75
N ALA A 30 1.30 -9.20 -7.80
CA ALA A 30 2.70 -8.90 -8.06
C ALA A 30 3.48 -10.17 -8.45
N HIS A 31 3.21 -11.30 -7.79
CA HIS A 31 3.82 -12.59 -8.12
C HIS A 31 3.40 -13.08 -9.51
N THR A 32 2.11 -13.05 -9.81
CA THR A 32 1.60 -13.42 -11.15
C THR A 32 2.24 -12.57 -12.25
N LEU A 33 2.37 -11.25 -12.02
CA LEU A 33 3.05 -10.36 -12.97
C LEU A 33 4.53 -10.72 -13.13
N ARG A 34 5.22 -11.09 -12.05
CA ARG A 34 6.61 -11.54 -12.08
C ARG A 34 6.73 -12.83 -12.90
N GLU A 35 5.83 -13.81 -12.74
CA GLU A 35 5.84 -15.03 -13.53
C GLU A 35 5.66 -14.75 -15.02
N LEU A 36 4.63 -13.98 -15.38
CA LEU A 36 4.36 -13.58 -16.76
C LEU A 36 5.53 -12.82 -17.41
N THR A 37 6.19 -11.95 -16.65
CA THR A 37 7.37 -11.22 -17.15
C THR A 37 8.59 -12.15 -17.26
N GLY A 38 8.74 -13.10 -16.34
CA GLY A 38 9.78 -14.14 -16.38
C GLY A 38 9.70 -15.04 -17.58
N GLU A 39 8.50 -15.46 -17.95
CA GLU A 39 8.26 -16.23 -19.19
C GLU A 39 8.62 -15.42 -20.44
N ARG A 40 8.19 -14.15 -20.47
CA ARG A 40 8.40 -13.27 -21.62
C ARG A 40 9.87 -12.82 -21.79
N PHE A 41 10.59 -12.66 -20.69
CA PHE A 41 11.97 -12.17 -20.65
C PHE A 41 12.87 -13.18 -19.94
N SER A 42 12.82 -14.42 -20.39
CA SER A 42 13.60 -15.53 -19.81
C SER A 42 15.09 -15.23 -19.80
N GLY A 43 15.72 -15.53 -18.65
CA GLY A 43 17.17 -15.36 -18.46
C GLY A 43 17.62 -13.94 -18.10
N LEU A 44 16.69 -12.98 -17.99
CA LEU A 44 17.01 -11.63 -17.47
C LEU A 44 16.78 -11.56 -15.96
N PRO A 45 17.60 -10.77 -15.23
CA PRO A 45 17.36 -10.55 -13.82
C PRO A 45 16.10 -9.75 -13.58
N HIS A 46 15.36 -10.09 -12.50
CA HIS A 46 14.13 -9.47 -12.11
C HIS A 46 14.31 -8.66 -10.82
N PHE A 47 13.94 -7.39 -10.88
CA PHE A 47 13.93 -6.50 -9.72
C PHE A 47 12.52 -6.01 -9.42
N LEU A 48 12.15 -6.00 -8.13
CA LEU A 48 10.90 -5.39 -7.69
C LEU A 48 11.18 -4.01 -7.08
N MET A 49 10.37 -3.03 -7.48
CA MET A 49 10.37 -1.71 -6.85
C MET A 49 9.03 -1.45 -6.17
N GLY A 50 9.08 -1.06 -4.89
CA GLY A 50 7.92 -0.61 -4.13
C GLY A 50 8.14 0.78 -3.54
N HIS A 51 7.15 1.66 -3.72
CA HIS A 51 7.13 2.99 -3.11
C HIS A 51 6.01 3.10 -2.08
N SER A 52 6.28 3.68 -0.91
CA SER A 52 5.32 3.88 0.18
C SER A 52 4.61 2.56 0.53
N MET A 53 3.28 2.47 0.46
CA MET A 53 2.51 1.22 0.66
C MET A 53 3.02 0.08 -0.25
N GLY A 54 3.43 0.38 -1.48
CA GLY A 54 4.03 -0.61 -2.38
C GLY A 54 5.32 -1.21 -1.84
N SER A 55 6.09 -0.48 -1.02
CA SER A 55 7.27 -1.02 -0.35
C SER A 55 6.92 -2.07 0.72
N PHE A 56 5.77 -1.94 1.36
CA PHE A 56 5.28 -2.95 2.31
C PHE A 56 4.77 -4.20 1.57
N VAL A 57 4.14 -4.01 0.40
CA VAL A 57 3.75 -5.12 -0.49
C VAL A 57 4.99 -5.88 -0.95
N VAL A 58 6.05 -5.19 -1.40
CA VAL A 58 7.32 -5.85 -1.79
C VAL A 58 7.95 -6.60 -0.61
N ARG A 59 7.96 -6.03 0.59
CA ARG A 59 8.48 -6.73 1.78
C ARG A 59 7.68 -7.98 2.10
N THR A 60 6.35 -7.94 1.98
CA THR A 60 5.50 -9.13 2.11
C THR A 60 5.82 -10.15 1.02
N TYR A 61 5.98 -9.68 -0.22
CA TYR A 61 6.35 -10.52 -1.36
C TYR A 61 7.64 -11.30 -1.11
N LEU A 62 8.70 -10.64 -0.63
CA LEU A 62 9.99 -11.28 -0.33
C LEU A 62 9.89 -12.36 0.75
N ILE A 63 8.93 -12.23 1.66
CA ILE A 63 8.66 -13.23 2.70
C ILE A 63 7.89 -14.44 2.13
N ASP A 64 6.89 -14.19 1.29
CA ASP A 64 6.00 -15.24 0.79
C ASP A 64 6.55 -15.96 -0.45
N TYR A 65 7.40 -15.27 -1.23
CA TYR A 65 8.02 -15.78 -2.46
C TYR A 65 9.55 -15.60 -2.45
N PRO A 66 10.26 -16.18 -1.46
CA PRO A 66 11.72 -16.03 -1.35
C PRO A 66 12.44 -16.58 -2.58
N GLY A 67 13.54 -15.92 -2.97
CA GLY A 67 14.39 -16.36 -4.09
C GLY A 67 13.77 -16.24 -5.48
N THR A 68 12.63 -15.54 -5.64
CA THR A 68 11.96 -15.39 -6.94
C THR A 68 12.37 -14.14 -7.69
N VAL A 69 13.12 -13.25 -7.08
CA VAL A 69 13.67 -12.02 -7.67
C VAL A 69 15.12 -11.84 -7.29
N ASP A 70 15.87 -11.16 -8.15
CA ASP A 70 17.32 -10.95 -8.00
C ASP A 70 17.65 -9.74 -7.11
N GLY A 71 16.65 -8.92 -6.79
CA GLY A 71 16.80 -7.79 -5.90
C GLY A 71 15.54 -6.94 -5.78
N CYS A 72 15.57 -5.99 -4.82
CA CYS A 72 14.45 -5.08 -4.61
C CYS A 72 14.90 -3.65 -4.33
N ILE A 73 14.03 -2.70 -4.67
CA ILE A 73 14.17 -1.27 -4.36
C ILE A 73 12.99 -0.86 -3.48
N LEU A 74 13.28 -0.48 -2.24
CA LEU A 74 12.29 0.01 -1.29
C LEU A 74 12.42 1.54 -1.16
N SER A 75 11.45 2.27 -1.69
CA SER A 75 11.42 3.73 -1.65
C SER A 75 10.32 4.22 -0.71
N GLY A 76 10.64 5.21 0.14
CA GLY A 76 9.68 5.76 1.11
C GLY A 76 9.10 4.69 2.04
N THR A 77 9.88 3.64 2.31
CA THR A 77 9.50 2.58 3.26
C THR A 77 9.61 3.07 4.68
N GLY A 78 8.88 2.43 5.59
CA GLY A 78 8.90 2.77 7.00
C GLY A 78 8.63 1.55 7.88
N GLN A 79 8.64 1.79 9.17
CA GLN A 79 8.21 0.83 10.17
C GLN A 79 7.51 1.58 11.29
N GLU A 80 6.29 1.17 11.59
CA GLU A 80 5.52 1.76 12.67
C GLU A 80 5.69 0.95 13.96
N PRO A 81 5.65 1.62 15.13
CA PRO A 81 5.65 0.93 16.42
C PRO A 81 4.53 -0.11 16.48
N PRO A 82 4.81 -1.35 16.98
CA PRO A 82 3.82 -2.43 17.00
C PRO A 82 2.49 -2.08 17.67
N PHE A 83 2.53 -1.24 18.72
CA PHE A 83 1.31 -0.82 19.40
C PHE A 83 0.42 0.11 18.56
N LEU A 84 1.02 0.95 17.70
CA LEU A 84 0.27 1.80 16.77
C LEU A 84 -0.37 0.96 15.65
N VAL A 85 0.34 -0.03 15.15
CA VAL A 85 -0.19 -0.97 14.16
C VAL A 85 -1.36 -1.77 14.75
N ALA A 86 -1.20 -2.29 15.97
CA ALA A 86 -2.25 -3.01 16.67
C ALA A 86 -3.49 -2.13 16.94
N PHE A 87 -3.28 -0.88 17.36
CA PHE A 87 -4.35 0.08 17.56
C PHE A 87 -5.07 0.40 16.24
N GLY A 88 -4.32 0.72 15.17
CA GLY A 88 -4.89 1.01 13.86
C GLY A 88 -5.70 -0.16 13.30
N ARG A 89 -5.19 -1.39 13.46
CA ARG A 89 -5.89 -2.62 13.08
C ARG A 89 -7.18 -2.83 13.90
N GLY A 90 -7.12 -2.64 15.22
CA GLY A 90 -8.31 -2.77 16.09
C GLY A 90 -9.39 -1.74 15.74
N LEU A 91 -9.02 -0.47 15.57
CA LEU A 91 -9.92 0.60 15.19
C LEU A 91 -10.55 0.35 13.82
N SER A 92 -9.75 0.03 12.81
CA SER A 92 -10.25 -0.25 11.46
C SER A 92 -11.10 -1.52 11.43
N GLY A 93 -10.74 -2.56 12.17
CA GLY A 93 -11.53 -3.78 12.30
C GLY A 93 -12.92 -3.55 12.92
N LEU A 94 -13.01 -2.64 13.91
CA LEU A 94 -14.30 -2.23 14.46
C LEU A 94 -15.14 -1.47 13.42
N LEU A 95 -14.51 -0.52 12.70
CA LEU A 95 -15.19 0.25 11.66
C LEU A 95 -15.65 -0.64 10.49
N LEU A 96 -14.86 -1.65 10.11
CA LEU A 96 -15.24 -2.65 9.12
C LEU A 96 -16.54 -3.35 9.48
N ARG A 97 -16.68 -3.80 10.74
CA ARG A 97 -17.88 -4.49 11.23
C ARG A 97 -19.12 -3.61 11.23
N ILE A 98 -18.96 -2.31 11.50
CA ILE A 98 -20.08 -1.36 11.67
C ILE A 98 -20.45 -0.68 10.34
N LYS A 99 -19.47 -0.34 9.50
CA LYS A 99 -19.65 0.51 8.31
C LYS A 99 -19.34 -0.19 6.99
N GLY A 100 -18.71 -1.37 7.04
CA GLY A 100 -18.25 -2.09 5.86
C GLY A 100 -16.89 -1.59 5.32
N GLY A 101 -16.25 -2.45 4.51
CA GLY A 101 -14.88 -2.22 4.01
C GLY A 101 -14.76 -1.06 3.02
N ASN A 102 -15.80 -0.77 2.26
CA ASN A 102 -15.79 0.31 1.27
C ASN A 102 -16.10 1.70 1.87
N HIS A 103 -16.27 1.79 3.18
CA HIS A 103 -16.50 3.06 3.86
C HIS A 103 -15.24 3.91 3.92
N VAL A 104 -15.36 5.20 3.61
CA VAL A 104 -14.29 6.21 3.80
C VAL A 104 -14.50 6.90 5.14
N SER A 105 -13.54 6.78 6.04
CA SER A 105 -13.60 7.36 7.39
C SER A 105 -12.70 8.60 7.50
N GLY A 106 -13.29 9.74 7.85
CA GLY A 106 -12.54 10.97 8.13
C GLY A 106 -11.51 10.80 9.25
N LEU A 107 -11.80 9.97 10.27
CA LEU A 107 -10.87 9.66 11.34
C LEU A 107 -9.66 8.87 10.83
N VAL A 108 -9.88 7.82 10.04
CA VAL A 108 -8.80 7.03 9.43
C VAL A 108 -7.95 7.89 8.50
N THR A 109 -8.59 8.74 7.69
CA THR A 109 -7.88 9.67 6.80
C THR A 109 -7.01 10.66 7.58
N ALA A 110 -7.53 11.23 8.67
CA ALA A 110 -6.79 12.18 9.50
C ALA A 110 -5.58 11.55 10.20
N LEU A 111 -5.71 10.30 10.63
CA LEU A 111 -4.64 9.54 11.30
C LEU A 111 -3.58 9.04 10.32
N SER A 112 -3.92 8.83 9.05
CA SER A 112 -3.00 8.37 8.01
C SER A 112 -2.46 9.54 7.16
N LEU A 113 -3.11 9.85 6.06
CA LEU A 113 -2.64 10.85 5.07
C LEU A 113 -2.68 12.28 5.60
N GLY A 114 -3.60 12.61 6.50
CA GLY A 114 -3.75 13.97 7.05
C GLY A 114 -2.54 14.46 7.86
N ALA A 115 -1.73 13.55 8.39
CA ALA A 115 -0.53 13.90 9.13
C ALA A 115 0.58 14.47 8.22
N TYR A 116 0.72 13.97 7.00
CA TYR A 116 1.79 14.36 6.09
C TYR A 116 1.73 15.83 5.69
N ASN A 117 0.52 16.36 5.46
CA ASN A 117 0.34 17.75 5.00
C ASN A 117 0.56 18.80 6.11
N ARG A 118 0.58 18.39 7.39
CA ARG A 118 0.75 19.33 8.53
C ARG A 118 2.08 20.05 8.51
N GLN A 119 3.13 19.43 8.00
CA GLN A 119 4.49 19.98 7.94
C GLN A 119 4.63 21.11 6.89
N PHE A 120 3.66 21.20 5.96
CA PHE A 120 3.69 22.14 4.83
C PHE A 120 2.73 23.32 5.02
N ARG A 121 2.37 23.64 6.26
CA ARG A 121 1.47 24.78 6.55
C ARG A 121 2.16 26.13 6.33
N PRO A 122 1.48 27.14 5.73
CA PRO A 122 0.10 27.11 5.24
C PRO A 122 -0.02 26.28 3.95
N THR A 123 -0.99 25.35 3.91
CA THR A 123 -1.20 24.46 2.78
C THR A 123 -2.09 25.12 1.72
N ARG A 124 -1.76 24.92 0.45
CA ARG A 124 -2.54 25.34 -0.71
C ARG A 124 -3.59 24.30 -1.10
N THR A 125 -3.23 23.01 -0.97
CA THR A 125 -4.06 21.86 -1.30
C THR A 125 -4.03 20.81 -0.18
N SER A 126 -4.79 19.74 -0.34
CA SER A 126 -4.72 18.57 0.55
C SER A 126 -3.50 17.67 0.28
N ALA A 127 -2.70 17.96 -0.73
CA ALA A 127 -1.64 17.10 -1.24
C ALA A 127 -0.28 17.81 -1.43
N ASP A 128 -0.05 18.95 -0.75
CA ASP A 128 1.21 19.71 -0.89
C ASP A 128 2.45 18.93 -0.42
N TRP A 129 2.25 17.88 0.37
CA TRP A 129 3.30 16.99 0.84
C TRP A 129 3.88 16.09 -0.26
N ILE A 130 3.22 15.96 -1.42
CA ILE A 130 3.61 15.04 -2.50
C ILE A 130 4.84 15.55 -3.26
N SER A 131 4.89 16.87 -3.53
CA SER A 131 5.98 17.47 -4.31
C SER A 131 6.18 18.95 -3.95
N ARG A 132 7.41 19.44 -4.15
CA ARG A 132 7.72 20.88 -4.12
C ARG A 132 7.27 21.58 -5.42
N ASP A 133 7.11 20.83 -6.49
CA ASP A 133 6.59 21.34 -7.76
C ASP A 133 5.07 21.42 -7.70
N GLN A 134 4.55 22.66 -7.75
CA GLN A 134 3.10 22.91 -7.69
C GLN A 134 2.36 22.31 -8.88
N ALA A 135 2.97 22.24 -10.07
CA ALA A 135 2.33 21.64 -11.24
C ALA A 135 2.09 20.13 -11.05
N VAL A 136 3.03 19.43 -10.40
CA VAL A 136 2.89 18.02 -10.02
C VAL A 136 1.77 17.84 -9.00
N VAL A 137 1.71 18.69 -7.96
CA VAL A 137 0.63 18.67 -6.96
C VAL A 137 -0.73 18.91 -7.61
N ASP A 138 -0.83 19.88 -8.50
CA ASP A 138 -2.05 20.22 -9.23
C ASP A 138 -2.51 19.08 -10.14
N ALA A 139 -1.57 18.44 -10.84
CA ALA A 139 -1.87 17.26 -11.66
C ALA A 139 -2.42 16.12 -10.80
N TYR A 140 -1.79 15.83 -9.65
CA TYR A 140 -2.25 14.82 -8.70
C TYR A 140 -3.66 15.11 -8.17
N VAL A 141 -3.93 16.35 -7.75
CA VAL A 141 -5.24 16.75 -7.21
C VAL A 141 -6.34 16.72 -8.28
N ARG A 142 -6.00 16.98 -9.55
CA ARG A 142 -6.96 16.90 -10.67
C ARG A 142 -7.26 15.48 -11.11
N ASP A 143 -6.32 14.55 -10.95
CA ASP A 143 -6.50 13.17 -11.40
C ASP A 143 -7.39 12.38 -10.41
N PRO A 144 -8.57 11.91 -10.83
CA PRO A 144 -9.44 11.10 -9.99
C PRO A 144 -8.83 9.75 -9.62
N MET A 145 -7.85 9.25 -10.38
CA MET A 145 -7.14 8.00 -10.09
C MET A 145 -6.06 8.16 -9.02
N CYS A 146 -5.68 9.40 -8.69
CA CYS A 146 -4.67 9.71 -7.68
C CYS A 146 -5.28 10.27 -6.39
N ARG A 147 -6.30 11.14 -6.50
CA ARG A 147 -6.87 11.88 -5.37
C ARG A 147 -7.87 11.11 -4.49
N PHE A 148 -8.06 9.83 -4.73
CA PHE A 148 -8.98 9.05 -3.90
C PHE A 148 -8.46 8.91 -2.46
N VAL A 149 -9.38 8.70 -1.54
CA VAL A 149 -9.07 8.44 -0.13
C VAL A 149 -9.17 6.95 0.12
N PRO A 150 -8.16 6.33 0.77
CA PRO A 150 -8.22 4.93 1.15
C PRO A 150 -9.47 4.61 1.97
N THR A 151 -10.09 3.49 1.66
CA THR A 151 -11.24 2.98 2.44
C THR A 151 -10.78 2.39 3.77
N VAL A 152 -11.71 2.16 4.67
CA VAL A 152 -11.45 1.47 5.94
C VAL A 152 -10.87 0.07 5.69
N GLY A 153 -11.37 -0.64 4.66
CA GLY A 153 -10.83 -1.94 4.26
C GLY A 153 -9.38 -1.88 3.83
N MET A 154 -9.04 -0.97 2.92
CA MET A 154 -7.65 -0.80 2.47
C MET A 154 -6.71 -0.44 3.63
N PHE A 155 -7.15 0.43 4.54
CA PHE A 155 -6.35 0.79 5.71
C PHE A 155 -6.17 -0.41 6.65
N HIS A 156 -7.21 -1.21 6.87
CA HIS A 156 -7.14 -2.42 7.68
C HIS A 156 -6.17 -3.44 7.09
N ASP A 157 -6.29 -3.73 5.80
CA ASP A 157 -5.40 -4.62 5.06
C ASP A 157 -3.94 -4.16 5.14
N MET A 158 -3.69 -2.84 5.04
CA MET A 158 -2.35 -2.28 5.22
C MET A 158 -1.82 -2.49 6.64
N MET A 159 -2.65 -2.35 7.69
CA MET A 159 -2.24 -2.63 9.07
C MET A 159 -1.90 -4.12 9.26
N GLU A 160 -2.62 -5.02 8.63
CA GLU A 160 -2.29 -6.46 8.63
C GLU A 160 -0.96 -6.71 7.92
N GLY A 161 -0.73 -6.10 6.77
CA GLY A 161 0.55 -6.16 6.07
C GLY A 161 1.72 -5.63 6.90
N LEU A 162 1.55 -4.48 7.57
CA LEU A 162 2.58 -3.92 8.46
C LEU A 162 2.87 -4.83 9.66
N GLN A 163 1.85 -5.45 10.25
CA GLN A 163 2.03 -6.43 11.31
C GLN A 163 2.80 -7.65 10.81
N PHE A 164 2.45 -8.16 9.63
CA PHE A 164 3.08 -9.32 9.02
C PHE A 164 4.58 -9.10 8.74
N ILE A 165 4.94 -7.97 8.11
CA ILE A 165 6.34 -7.65 7.77
C ILE A 165 7.18 -7.21 8.96
N SER A 166 6.58 -7.04 10.13
CA SER A 166 7.28 -6.69 11.38
C SER A 166 7.52 -7.89 12.29
N ASP A 167 6.94 -9.05 11.98
CA ASP A 167 7.11 -10.27 12.78
C ASP A 167 8.46 -10.94 12.45
N PRO A 168 9.38 -11.09 13.44
CA PRO A 168 10.66 -11.73 13.21
C PRO A 168 10.57 -13.18 12.68
N ARG A 169 9.46 -13.88 12.95
CA ARG A 169 9.23 -15.24 12.44
C ARG A 169 9.04 -15.22 10.93
N ASN A 170 8.31 -14.22 10.41
CA ASN A 170 8.10 -14.04 8.99
C ASN A 170 9.38 -13.57 8.30
N LEU A 171 10.09 -12.60 8.88
CA LEU A 171 11.34 -12.08 8.32
C LEU A 171 12.40 -13.16 8.11
N ARG A 172 12.44 -14.21 8.96
CA ARG A 172 13.36 -15.35 8.78
C ARG A 172 13.07 -16.20 7.55
N ARG A 173 11.93 -16.03 6.89
CA ARG A 173 11.56 -16.74 5.65
C ARG A 173 12.11 -16.08 4.40
N MET A 174 12.59 -14.85 4.50
CA MET A 174 13.19 -14.14 3.37
C MET A 174 14.49 -14.82 2.92
N ASP A 175 14.73 -14.76 1.61
CA ASP A 175 16.04 -15.13 1.08
C ASP A 175 17.08 -14.08 1.51
N PRO A 176 18.18 -14.48 2.18
CA PRO A 176 19.19 -13.54 2.62
C PRO A 176 20.04 -12.95 1.48
N TYR A 177 19.89 -13.44 0.27
CA TYR A 177 20.67 -13.02 -0.91
C TYR A 177 19.88 -12.13 -1.88
N THR A 178 18.63 -11.77 -1.56
CA THR A 178 17.79 -10.87 -2.36
C THR A 178 17.96 -9.41 -1.96
#